data_72b0d6942553ea497414f84b85c58346
#
_entry.id   72b0d6942553ea497414f84b85c58346
#
_cell.length_a   1.000
_cell.length_b   1.000
_cell.length_c   1.000
_cell.angle_alpha   90.00
_cell.angle_beta   90.00
_cell.angle_gamma   90.00
#
_symmetry.space_group_name_H-M   'P 1'
#
loop_
_entity.id
_entity.type
_entity.pdbx_description
1 polymer ?
#
loop_
_entity_poly.entity_id
_entity_poly.type
_entity_poly.pdbx_seq_one_letter_code
_entity_poly.pdbx_strand_id
1 'polypeptide(L)'
;MSGRGLGHTGGTIDKLEAIPGFCVSIPETEFIEHVNSMKLALVGQTGDLAPADKKIYALRDVTATVDSLPLIASSIMSKKLAAGADAIVLDVKCGSGAFMKNETDAKALAQIMVDIGKSAGRTCYGVITDMNEPLGCKVGNALEVIEAVQVLAMKDVKPYLEPDLSLVEDNNTSTREGYDRHGIYRLLTVSLTLAAYMYMAAGKSDDFEAAKAQCEKAIESGAALAKFKEFVEAQGGDGSYIDDVNKFRLAANYVPIVCEEDGYLAVCNTSEVGMVNLILGGGRATKDSAINLGVGLDIRKHLGDVVQKGDVLAYMYIDDMGVFEEAKKRLLGAYTIEQKQIKPEKLVKNVVV
;
A
#
# COMPACT_ATOMS: atom_id res chain seq x y z
N MET A 1 8.68 -5.87 -10.53
CA MET A 1 9.47 -4.63 -10.63
C MET A 1 8.69 -3.47 -10.01
N SER A 2 9.35 -2.65 -9.20
CA SER A 2 8.74 -1.55 -8.43
C SER A 2 9.58 -0.26 -8.55
N GLY A 3 9.00 0.87 -8.11
CA GLY A 3 9.64 2.17 -8.07
C GLY A 3 9.88 2.66 -6.66
N ARG A 4 10.70 3.70 -6.52
CA ARG A 4 10.87 4.46 -5.28
C ARG A 4 9.72 5.45 -5.13
N GLY A 5 9.38 5.77 -3.88
CA GLY A 5 8.46 6.84 -3.56
C GLY A 5 9.02 8.22 -3.92
N LEU A 6 8.14 9.13 -4.30
CA LEU A 6 8.46 10.53 -4.52
C LEU A 6 7.32 11.42 -3.98
N GLY A 7 7.67 12.50 -3.29
CA GLY A 7 6.70 13.36 -2.64
C GLY A 7 5.94 12.61 -1.55
N HIS A 8 4.62 12.73 -1.58
CA HIS A 8 3.72 12.10 -0.59
C HIS A 8 3.45 10.60 -0.84
N THR A 9 3.97 10.02 -1.93
CA THR A 9 3.76 8.61 -2.25
C THR A 9 4.84 7.73 -1.63
N GLY A 10 4.46 6.62 -1.02
CA GLY A 10 5.40 5.59 -0.56
C GLY A 10 5.87 4.70 -1.70
N GLY A 11 7.12 4.23 -1.65
CA GLY A 11 7.67 3.27 -2.61
C GLY A 11 7.87 1.90 -1.98
N THR A 12 7.45 0.84 -2.65
CA THR A 12 7.65 -0.54 -2.15
C THR A 12 9.14 -0.85 -1.91
N ILE A 13 10.02 -0.32 -2.76
CA ILE A 13 11.46 -0.46 -2.61
C ILE A 13 11.93 0.16 -1.30
N ASP A 14 11.49 1.40 -1.02
CA ASP A 14 11.90 2.13 0.18
C ASP A 14 11.41 1.42 1.45
N LYS A 15 10.24 0.79 1.41
CA LYS A 15 9.69 0.00 2.51
C LYS A 15 10.54 -1.23 2.79
N LEU A 16 10.88 -2.02 1.76
CA LEU A 16 11.68 -3.23 1.91
C LEU A 16 13.14 -2.94 2.30
N GLU A 17 13.69 -1.79 1.92
CA GLU A 17 15.01 -1.33 2.39
C GLU A 17 15.04 -1.03 3.91
N ALA A 18 13.89 -0.99 4.59
CA ALA A 18 13.84 -0.98 6.05
C ALA A 18 14.31 -2.31 6.67
N ILE A 19 14.34 -3.40 5.90
CA ILE A 19 14.91 -4.67 6.30
C ILE A 19 16.41 -4.61 6.01
N PRO A 20 17.30 -4.71 7.01
CA PRO A 20 18.75 -4.63 6.81
C PRO A 20 19.25 -5.63 5.78
N GLY A 21 20.09 -5.17 4.86
CA GLY A 21 20.70 -6.00 3.82
C GLY A 21 19.83 -6.26 2.59
N PHE A 22 18.52 -5.94 2.62
CA PHE A 22 17.63 -6.20 1.49
C PHE A 22 18.09 -5.44 0.23
N CYS A 23 18.37 -6.18 -0.85
CA CYS A 23 18.88 -5.64 -2.10
C CYS A 23 17.79 -5.59 -3.18
N VAL A 24 17.54 -4.40 -3.72
CA VAL A 24 16.59 -4.15 -4.81
C VAL A 24 17.24 -4.01 -6.18
N SER A 25 18.56 -4.06 -6.22
CA SER A 25 19.37 -3.93 -7.44
C SER A 25 20.19 -5.19 -7.64
N ILE A 26 19.52 -6.26 -8.10
CA ILE A 26 20.15 -7.53 -8.44
C ILE A 26 20.36 -7.65 -9.95
N PRO A 27 21.40 -8.38 -10.42
CA PRO A 27 21.62 -8.65 -11.83
C PRO A 27 20.43 -9.38 -12.47
N GLU A 28 20.26 -9.23 -13.79
CA GLU A 28 19.17 -9.90 -14.53
C GLU A 28 19.23 -11.44 -14.40
N THR A 29 20.44 -12.02 -14.42
CA THR A 29 20.64 -13.47 -14.23
C THR A 29 20.13 -13.94 -12.88
N GLU A 30 20.46 -13.22 -11.81
CA GLU A 30 20.00 -13.50 -10.45
C GLU A 30 18.50 -13.30 -10.30
N PHE A 31 17.93 -12.26 -10.93
CA PHE A 31 16.49 -12.05 -10.99
C PHE A 31 15.77 -13.26 -11.61
N ILE A 32 16.27 -13.77 -12.75
CA ILE A 32 15.71 -14.94 -13.43
C ILE A 32 15.85 -16.19 -12.55
N GLU A 33 16.98 -16.38 -11.88
CA GLU A 33 17.22 -17.50 -10.96
C GLU A 33 16.21 -17.46 -9.78
N HIS A 34 15.99 -16.28 -9.17
CA HIS A 34 15.00 -16.12 -8.10
C HIS A 34 13.58 -16.45 -8.58
N VAL A 35 13.18 -15.96 -9.75
CA VAL A 35 11.86 -16.29 -10.31
C VAL A 35 11.73 -17.78 -10.58
N ASN A 36 12.77 -18.45 -11.10
CA ASN A 36 12.73 -19.86 -11.43
C ASN A 36 12.75 -20.77 -10.19
N SER A 37 13.50 -20.43 -9.16
CA SER A 37 13.63 -21.23 -7.94
C SER A 37 12.52 -20.90 -6.92
N MET A 38 12.42 -19.65 -6.52
CA MET A 38 11.59 -19.17 -5.43
C MET A 38 10.20 -18.69 -5.89
N LYS A 39 10.02 -18.41 -7.21
CA LYS A 39 8.78 -17.91 -7.83
C LYS A 39 8.43 -16.46 -7.45
N LEU A 40 9.33 -15.74 -6.84
CA LEU A 40 9.15 -14.35 -6.42
C LEU A 40 10.47 -13.58 -6.52
N ALA A 41 10.44 -12.39 -7.10
CA ALA A 41 11.55 -11.45 -7.06
C ALA A 41 11.01 -10.02 -7.17
N LEU A 42 11.66 -9.07 -6.50
CA LEU A 42 11.33 -7.65 -6.57
C LEU A 42 12.58 -6.83 -6.85
N VAL A 43 12.56 -6.09 -7.95
CA VAL A 43 13.68 -5.26 -8.37
C VAL A 43 13.23 -3.84 -8.66
N GLY A 44 14.15 -2.91 -8.47
CA GLY A 44 14.03 -1.54 -8.93
C GLY A 44 14.06 -1.45 -10.45
N GLN A 45 13.64 -0.31 -10.99
CA GLN A 45 13.76 -0.03 -12.42
C GLN A 45 15.23 0.19 -12.77
N THR A 46 15.78 -0.69 -13.61
CA THR A 46 17.11 -0.46 -14.21
C THR A 46 17.03 0.58 -15.33
N GLY A 47 18.15 1.26 -15.61
CA GLY A 47 18.18 2.29 -16.64
C GLY A 47 17.83 1.81 -18.04
N ASP A 48 17.99 0.52 -18.30
CA ASP A 48 17.83 -0.11 -19.61
C ASP A 48 16.47 -0.76 -19.84
N LEU A 49 15.66 -0.88 -18.78
CA LEU A 49 14.30 -1.37 -18.91
C LEU A 49 13.37 -0.24 -19.37
N ALA A 50 12.82 -0.35 -20.58
CA ALA A 50 11.97 0.66 -21.22
C ALA A 50 12.64 2.06 -21.34
N PRO A 51 13.80 2.20 -22.01
CA PRO A 51 14.57 3.45 -22.08
C PRO A 51 13.81 4.59 -22.77
N ALA A 52 12.89 4.28 -23.68
CA ALA A 52 12.01 5.27 -24.31
C ALA A 52 11.03 5.87 -23.30
N ASP A 53 10.43 5.06 -22.43
CA ASP A 53 9.54 5.55 -21.38
C ASP A 53 10.26 6.50 -20.42
N LYS A 54 11.50 6.21 -20.05
CA LYS A 54 12.31 7.09 -19.18
C LYS A 54 12.45 8.49 -19.76
N LYS A 55 12.68 8.60 -21.09
CA LYS A 55 12.79 9.89 -21.77
C LYS A 55 11.44 10.61 -21.87
N ILE A 56 10.39 9.87 -22.23
CA ILE A 56 9.03 10.43 -22.35
C ILE A 56 8.53 10.90 -20.99
N TYR A 57 8.77 10.11 -19.93
CA TYR A 57 8.37 10.47 -18.58
C TYR A 57 9.04 11.76 -18.09
N ALA A 58 10.34 11.93 -18.36
CA ALA A 58 11.06 13.16 -18.03
C ALA A 58 10.52 14.39 -18.76
N LEU A 59 10.05 14.24 -20.00
CA LEU A 59 9.38 15.31 -20.75
C LEU A 59 8.00 15.64 -20.17
N ARG A 60 7.27 14.64 -19.69
CA ARG A 60 5.94 14.80 -19.11
C ARG A 60 5.93 15.76 -17.93
N ASP A 61 6.96 15.69 -17.08
CA ASP A 61 7.10 16.54 -15.90
C ASP A 61 7.19 18.03 -16.23
N VAL A 62 7.65 18.38 -17.44
CA VAL A 62 7.91 19.78 -17.86
C VAL A 62 6.96 20.27 -18.96
N THR A 63 6.07 19.43 -19.48
CA THR A 63 5.14 19.78 -20.57
C THR A 63 3.66 19.81 -20.15
N ALA A 64 3.37 19.81 -18.85
CA ALA A 64 2.01 19.80 -18.30
C ALA A 64 1.11 18.65 -18.83
N THR A 65 1.71 17.49 -19.13
CA THR A 65 1.00 16.29 -19.63
C THR A 65 0.97 15.15 -18.60
N VAL A 66 1.21 15.46 -17.31
CA VAL A 66 1.25 14.47 -16.22
C VAL A 66 -0.06 13.72 -16.10
N ASP A 67 -1.19 14.41 -16.25
CA ASP A 67 -2.55 13.84 -16.06
C ASP A 67 -3.11 13.15 -17.31
N SER A 68 -2.33 13.04 -18.40
CA SER A 68 -2.77 12.36 -19.62
C SER A 68 -2.94 10.86 -19.41
N LEU A 69 -4.18 10.35 -19.38
CA LEU A 69 -4.50 8.93 -19.19
C LEU A 69 -3.72 8.00 -20.16
N PRO A 70 -3.65 8.28 -21.48
CA PRO A 70 -2.86 7.45 -22.40
C PRO A 70 -1.38 7.38 -22.04
N LEU A 71 -0.79 8.50 -21.59
CA LEU A 71 0.62 8.55 -21.22
C LEU A 71 0.87 7.85 -19.87
N ILE A 72 -0.06 7.93 -18.94
CA ILE A 72 -0.01 7.17 -17.68
C ILE A 72 -0.05 5.66 -17.97
N ALA A 73 -1.04 5.22 -18.75
CA ALA A 73 -1.21 3.83 -19.14
C ALA A 73 0.00 3.29 -19.91
N SER A 74 0.50 4.01 -20.89
CA SER A 74 1.68 3.66 -21.68
C SER A 74 2.92 3.50 -20.81
N SER A 75 3.17 4.44 -19.88
CA SER A 75 4.32 4.39 -18.99
C SER A 75 4.26 3.19 -18.02
N ILE A 76 3.09 2.87 -17.48
CA ILE A 76 2.89 1.71 -16.61
C ILE A 76 3.08 0.41 -17.40
N MET A 77 2.37 0.26 -18.51
CA MET A 77 2.31 -0.99 -19.26
C MET A 77 3.60 -1.31 -20.00
N SER A 78 4.34 -0.32 -20.54
CA SER A 78 5.63 -0.55 -21.18
C SER A 78 6.61 -1.28 -20.25
N LYS A 79 6.65 -0.91 -18.98
CA LYS A 79 7.50 -1.57 -17.96
C LYS A 79 7.03 -2.98 -17.60
N LYS A 80 5.71 -3.20 -17.52
CA LYS A 80 5.14 -4.53 -17.21
C LYS A 80 5.35 -5.51 -18.37
N LEU A 81 5.19 -5.04 -19.59
CA LEU A 81 5.42 -5.84 -20.80
C LEU A 81 6.92 -6.12 -21.00
N ALA A 82 7.79 -5.12 -20.80
CA ALA A 82 9.24 -5.29 -20.90
C ALA A 82 9.79 -6.29 -19.87
N ALA A 83 9.15 -6.41 -18.68
CA ALA A 83 9.51 -7.41 -17.68
C ALA A 83 9.16 -8.84 -18.09
N GLY A 84 8.45 -9.06 -19.21
CA GLY A 84 8.16 -10.39 -19.77
C GLY A 84 7.02 -11.16 -19.06
N ALA A 85 6.19 -10.48 -18.26
CA ALA A 85 5.10 -11.13 -17.54
C ALA A 85 4.05 -11.72 -18.50
N ASP A 86 3.62 -12.97 -18.27
CA ASP A 86 2.54 -13.62 -19.02
C ASP A 86 1.16 -13.12 -18.60
N ALA A 87 1.03 -12.71 -17.35
CA ALA A 87 -0.18 -12.15 -16.78
C ALA A 87 0.12 -10.91 -15.93
N ILE A 88 -0.81 -9.95 -15.92
CA ILE A 88 -0.65 -8.68 -15.22
C ILE A 88 -1.91 -8.41 -14.41
N VAL A 89 -1.76 -8.16 -13.11
CA VAL A 89 -2.83 -7.68 -12.24
C VAL A 89 -2.45 -6.28 -11.77
N LEU A 90 -3.34 -5.33 -12.01
CA LEU A 90 -3.16 -3.92 -11.72
C LEU A 90 -4.10 -3.51 -10.58
N ASP A 91 -3.55 -2.88 -9.56
CA ASP A 91 -4.31 -2.16 -8.56
C ASP A 91 -4.40 -0.69 -8.96
N VAL A 92 -5.60 -0.26 -9.37
CA VAL A 92 -5.88 1.12 -9.83
C VAL A 92 -6.54 1.88 -8.70
N LYS A 93 -5.74 2.65 -7.98
CA LYS A 93 -6.22 3.44 -6.83
C LYS A 93 -7.14 4.59 -7.25
N CYS A 94 -8.24 4.78 -6.52
CA CYS A 94 -9.24 5.82 -6.73
C CYS A 94 -9.58 6.50 -5.40
N GLY A 95 -9.44 7.83 -5.33
CA GLY A 95 -9.77 8.60 -4.14
C GLY A 95 -8.80 9.74 -3.84
N SER A 96 -8.92 10.34 -2.67
CA SER A 96 -8.15 11.52 -2.26
C SER A 96 -6.63 11.29 -2.25
N GLY A 97 -6.18 10.06 -1.97
CA GLY A 97 -4.77 9.67 -1.98
C GLY A 97 -4.23 9.20 -3.33
N ALA A 98 -5.06 9.10 -4.35
CA ALA A 98 -4.69 8.56 -5.67
C ALA A 98 -4.55 9.66 -6.73
N PHE A 99 -3.95 9.32 -7.88
CA PHE A 99 -4.01 10.19 -9.07
C PHE A 99 -5.43 10.27 -9.62
N MET A 100 -6.13 9.14 -9.69
CA MET A 100 -7.52 9.09 -10.12
C MET A 100 -8.43 9.47 -8.95
N LYS A 101 -9.10 10.63 -9.09
CA LYS A 101 -9.94 11.19 -8.02
C LYS A 101 -11.36 10.65 -8.02
N ASN A 102 -11.80 10.06 -9.12
CA ASN A 102 -13.13 9.50 -9.28
C ASN A 102 -13.10 8.14 -10.00
N GLU A 103 -14.16 7.38 -9.84
CA GLU A 103 -14.26 6.02 -10.37
C GLU A 103 -14.31 5.99 -11.91
N THR A 104 -14.87 7.01 -12.55
CA THR A 104 -14.95 7.09 -14.01
C THR A 104 -13.58 7.13 -14.65
N ASP A 105 -12.69 8.01 -14.16
CA ASP A 105 -11.32 8.14 -14.65
C ASP A 105 -10.48 6.91 -14.29
N ALA A 106 -10.66 6.36 -13.09
CA ALA A 106 -9.99 5.13 -12.68
C ALA A 106 -10.37 3.94 -13.58
N LYS A 107 -11.66 3.82 -13.93
CA LYS A 107 -12.15 2.80 -14.85
C LYS A 107 -11.61 3.00 -16.27
N ALA A 108 -11.58 4.23 -16.76
CA ALA A 108 -11.02 4.55 -18.08
C ALA A 108 -9.53 4.18 -18.14
N LEU A 109 -8.75 4.52 -17.10
CA LEU A 109 -7.33 4.15 -17.02
C LEU A 109 -7.17 2.63 -16.97
N ALA A 110 -7.93 1.93 -16.12
CA ALA A 110 -7.90 0.48 -16.02
C ALA A 110 -8.19 -0.19 -17.37
N GLN A 111 -9.23 0.29 -18.08
CA GLN A 111 -9.61 -0.24 -19.39
C GLN A 111 -8.48 -0.09 -20.41
N ILE A 112 -7.89 1.11 -20.54
CA ILE A 112 -6.77 1.34 -21.45
C ILE A 112 -5.60 0.39 -21.15
N MET A 113 -5.25 0.21 -19.87
CA MET A 113 -4.15 -0.67 -19.48
C MET A 113 -4.45 -2.15 -19.76
N VAL A 114 -5.68 -2.60 -19.51
CA VAL A 114 -6.12 -3.96 -19.81
C VAL A 114 -6.10 -4.20 -21.32
N ASP A 115 -6.60 -3.26 -22.12
CA ASP A 115 -6.60 -3.36 -23.60
C ASP A 115 -5.18 -3.41 -24.17
N ILE A 116 -4.24 -2.64 -23.64
CA ILE A 116 -2.81 -2.72 -23.99
C ILE A 116 -2.26 -4.12 -23.67
N GLY A 117 -2.55 -4.64 -22.47
CA GLY A 117 -2.11 -5.98 -22.06
C GLY A 117 -2.65 -7.08 -22.99
N LYS A 118 -3.95 -7.06 -23.26
CA LYS A 118 -4.62 -7.98 -24.20
C LYS A 118 -4.07 -7.88 -25.61
N SER A 119 -3.84 -6.67 -26.13
CA SER A 119 -3.27 -6.44 -27.45
C SER A 119 -1.84 -6.99 -27.56
N ALA A 120 -1.12 -7.09 -26.43
CA ALA A 120 0.20 -7.71 -26.35
C ALA A 120 0.12 -9.24 -26.06
N GLY A 121 -1.07 -9.85 -26.12
CA GLY A 121 -1.28 -11.28 -25.87
C GLY A 121 -1.13 -11.70 -24.40
N ARG A 122 -1.37 -10.77 -23.45
CA ARG A 122 -1.24 -11.03 -22.00
C ARG A 122 -2.61 -11.09 -21.31
N THR A 123 -2.74 -11.99 -20.34
CA THR A 123 -3.88 -11.96 -19.42
C THR A 123 -3.75 -10.74 -18.51
N CYS A 124 -4.77 -9.88 -18.45
CA CYS A 124 -4.68 -8.63 -17.71
C CYS A 124 -5.97 -8.36 -16.93
N TYR A 125 -5.82 -8.02 -15.64
CA TYR A 125 -6.90 -7.60 -14.76
C TYR A 125 -6.61 -6.21 -14.20
N GLY A 126 -7.61 -5.33 -14.21
CA GLY A 126 -7.55 -4.00 -13.59
C GLY A 126 -8.54 -3.94 -12.44
N VAL A 127 -8.06 -3.97 -11.19
CA VAL A 127 -8.87 -3.89 -9.98
C VAL A 127 -8.87 -2.44 -9.50
N ILE A 128 -10.04 -1.81 -9.45
CA ILE A 128 -10.19 -0.43 -8.98
C ILE A 128 -10.47 -0.46 -7.49
N THR A 129 -9.59 0.14 -6.70
CA THR A 129 -9.67 0.09 -5.23
C THR A 129 -9.71 1.49 -4.61
N ASP A 130 -10.35 1.58 -3.45
CA ASP A 130 -10.50 2.83 -2.72
C ASP A 130 -9.18 3.34 -2.14
N MET A 131 -8.95 4.65 -2.22
CA MET A 131 -7.84 5.37 -1.59
C MET A 131 -8.31 6.70 -0.98
N ASN A 132 -9.53 6.73 -0.43
CA ASN A 132 -10.05 7.88 0.32
C ASN A 132 -9.53 7.93 1.76
N GLU A 133 -8.83 6.90 2.19
CA GLU A 133 -8.04 6.83 3.42
C GLU A 133 -6.86 5.87 3.23
N PRO A 134 -5.85 5.83 4.11
CA PRO A 134 -4.78 4.85 4.07
C PRO A 134 -5.31 3.42 4.02
N LEU A 135 -4.64 2.53 3.28
CA LEU A 135 -5.13 1.16 3.05
C LEU A 135 -5.18 0.35 4.34
N GLY A 136 -4.12 0.41 5.14
CA GLY A 136 -4.04 -0.20 6.47
C GLY A 136 -3.96 0.87 7.55
N CYS A 137 -3.52 0.46 8.74
CA CYS A 137 -3.32 1.37 9.88
C CYS A 137 -1.99 2.11 9.82
N LYS A 138 -0.99 1.55 9.16
CA LYS A 138 0.38 2.09 9.18
C LYS A 138 0.67 2.92 7.93
N VAL A 139 1.34 4.06 8.14
CA VAL A 139 1.86 4.94 7.10
C VAL A 139 3.31 5.25 7.42
N GLY A 140 4.24 4.72 6.64
CA GLY A 140 5.69 4.86 6.86
C GLY A 140 6.42 3.59 6.47
N ASN A 141 7.73 3.68 6.16
CA ASN A 141 8.43 2.57 5.50
C ASN A 141 8.51 1.31 6.37
N ALA A 142 9.20 1.34 7.51
CA ALA A 142 9.29 0.21 8.42
C ALA A 142 7.93 -0.18 9.01
N LEU A 143 7.08 0.80 9.32
CA LEU A 143 5.75 0.56 9.89
C LEU A 143 4.88 -0.29 8.98
N GLU A 144 4.88 -0.03 7.67
CA GLU A 144 4.09 -0.81 6.71
C GLU A 144 4.67 -2.22 6.49
N VAL A 145 5.99 -2.42 6.61
CA VAL A 145 6.58 -3.76 6.60
C VAL A 145 6.17 -4.53 7.85
N ILE A 146 6.21 -3.90 9.02
CA ILE A 146 5.71 -4.49 10.27
C ILE A 146 4.26 -4.93 10.13
N GLU A 147 3.39 -4.05 9.62
CA GLU A 147 1.97 -4.37 9.38
C GLU A 147 1.80 -5.56 8.41
N ALA A 148 2.56 -5.59 7.32
CA ALA A 148 2.53 -6.69 6.36
C ALA A 148 2.95 -8.02 7.02
N VAL A 149 4.02 -8.03 7.82
CA VAL A 149 4.46 -9.23 8.57
C VAL A 149 3.38 -9.68 9.55
N GLN A 150 2.79 -8.74 10.27
CA GLN A 150 1.72 -9.03 11.22
C GLN A 150 0.50 -9.67 10.56
N VAL A 151 0.06 -9.13 9.42
CA VAL A 151 -1.06 -9.68 8.63
C VAL A 151 -0.71 -11.08 8.11
N LEU A 152 0.50 -11.29 7.58
CA LEU A 152 0.96 -12.59 7.11
C LEU A 152 1.12 -13.64 8.24
N ALA A 153 1.29 -13.20 9.48
CA ALA A 153 1.39 -14.07 10.66
C ALA A 153 0.05 -14.50 11.26
N MET A 154 -1.08 -13.99 10.76
CA MET A 154 -2.41 -14.30 11.25
C MET A 154 -2.74 -15.79 11.10
N LYS A 155 -3.39 -16.36 12.11
CA LYS A 155 -3.83 -17.77 12.11
C LYS A 155 -5.29 -17.94 11.73
N ASP A 156 -6.08 -16.87 11.82
CA ASP A 156 -7.48 -16.80 11.39
C ASP A 156 -7.73 -15.40 10.81
N VAL A 157 -8.01 -15.35 9.53
CA VAL A 157 -8.29 -14.08 8.84
C VAL A 157 -9.79 -13.76 8.76
N LYS A 158 -10.66 -14.74 8.98
CA LYS A 158 -12.11 -14.59 8.80
C LYS A 158 -12.73 -13.50 9.67
N PRO A 159 -12.37 -13.36 10.97
CA PRO A 159 -12.91 -12.29 11.80
C PRO A 159 -12.63 -10.88 11.26
N TYR A 160 -11.62 -10.75 10.39
CA TYR A 160 -11.20 -9.48 9.82
C TYR A 160 -11.71 -9.27 8.38
N LEU A 161 -12.42 -10.24 7.79
CA LEU A 161 -12.98 -10.15 6.44
C LEU A 161 -14.48 -9.83 6.44
N GLU A 162 -15.14 -9.95 7.60
CA GLU A 162 -16.55 -9.55 7.73
C GLU A 162 -16.61 -8.12 8.31
N PRO A 163 -17.12 -7.16 7.54
CA PRO A 163 -17.35 -5.83 8.04
C PRO A 163 -18.60 -5.85 8.93
N ASP A 164 -18.48 -6.35 10.13
CA ASP A 164 -19.53 -6.17 11.14
C ASP A 164 -19.51 -4.71 11.62
N LEU A 165 -20.21 -3.86 10.87
CA LEU A 165 -20.35 -2.45 11.19
C LEU A 165 -21.08 -2.21 12.53
N SER A 166 -21.72 -3.25 13.12
CA SER A 166 -22.33 -3.15 14.45
C SER A 166 -21.27 -3.09 15.57
N LEU A 167 -20.04 -3.46 15.29
CA LEU A 167 -18.91 -3.38 16.23
C LEU A 167 -18.21 -2.03 16.24
N VAL A 168 -18.64 -1.07 15.42
CA VAL A 168 -18.17 0.32 15.48
C VAL A 168 -18.57 1.00 16.81
N GLU A 169 -19.54 0.45 17.54
CA GLU A 169 -19.95 0.97 18.85
C GLU A 169 -19.05 0.55 20.02
N ASP A 170 -18.17 -0.44 19.83
CA ASP A 170 -17.28 -0.88 20.91
C ASP A 170 -15.95 -0.11 20.87
N ASN A 171 -15.98 1.09 21.42
CA ASN A 171 -14.85 2.02 21.57
C ASN A 171 -13.67 1.47 22.40
N ASN A 172 -13.63 0.16 22.71
CA ASN A 172 -12.68 -0.43 23.64
C ASN A 172 -11.84 -1.57 23.05
N THR A 173 -11.80 -1.76 21.74
CA THR A 173 -10.95 -2.75 21.09
C THR A 173 -9.56 -2.21 20.71
N SER A 174 -8.99 -1.32 21.51
CA SER A 174 -7.55 -1.17 21.55
C SER A 174 -6.97 -2.38 22.29
N THR A 175 -6.96 -3.53 21.65
CA THR A 175 -6.15 -4.63 22.14
C THR A 175 -4.71 -4.14 22.25
N ARG A 176 -4.03 -4.46 23.34
CA ARG A 176 -2.61 -4.15 23.57
C ARG A 176 -1.68 -4.65 22.45
N GLU A 177 -2.21 -5.33 21.44
CA GLU A 177 -1.53 -5.89 20.28
C GLU A 177 -1.57 -4.98 19.03
N GLY A 178 -2.17 -3.80 19.13
CA GLY A 178 -2.01 -2.74 18.12
C GLY A 178 -2.74 -2.95 16.79
N TYR A 179 -3.69 -3.87 16.70
CA TYR A 179 -4.49 -4.07 15.50
C TYR A 179 -5.78 -3.27 15.57
N ASP A 180 -5.94 -2.32 14.65
CA ASP A 180 -7.24 -1.76 14.35
C ASP A 180 -7.93 -2.70 13.35
N ARG A 181 -9.07 -3.24 13.73
CA ARG A 181 -9.83 -4.18 12.92
C ARG A 181 -10.24 -3.59 11.58
N HIS A 182 -10.58 -2.32 11.55
CA HIS A 182 -11.02 -1.64 10.33
C HIS A 182 -9.89 -1.51 9.29
N GLY A 183 -8.72 -1.05 9.70
CA GLY A 183 -7.56 -0.97 8.80
C GLY A 183 -7.08 -2.34 8.33
N ILE A 184 -7.10 -3.36 9.20
CA ILE A 184 -6.77 -4.75 8.83
C ILE A 184 -7.79 -5.30 7.83
N TYR A 185 -9.10 -5.08 8.03
CA TYR A 185 -10.13 -5.46 7.08
C TYR A 185 -9.85 -4.89 5.68
N ARG A 186 -9.52 -3.59 5.60
CA ARG A 186 -9.20 -2.91 4.35
C ARG A 186 -7.98 -3.52 3.66
N LEU A 187 -6.89 -3.68 4.40
CA LEU A 187 -5.63 -4.23 3.90
C LEU A 187 -5.81 -5.67 3.40
N LEU A 188 -6.44 -6.54 4.19
CA LEU A 188 -6.72 -7.94 3.82
C LEU A 188 -7.65 -8.04 2.61
N THR A 189 -8.75 -7.29 2.59
CA THR A 189 -9.74 -7.35 1.50
C THR A 189 -9.10 -7.00 0.17
N VAL A 190 -8.33 -5.92 0.09
CA VAL A 190 -7.67 -5.52 -1.16
C VAL A 190 -6.55 -6.50 -1.52
N SER A 191 -5.71 -6.89 -0.57
CA SER A 191 -4.58 -7.79 -0.83
C SER A 191 -5.05 -9.17 -1.28
N LEU A 192 -6.06 -9.76 -0.63
CA LEU A 192 -6.63 -11.05 -1.02
C LEU A 192 -7.35 -10.98 -2.36
N THR A 193 -8.03 -9.86 -2.67
CA THR A 193 -8.63 -9.66 -3.98
C THR A 193 -7.59 -9.67 -5.10
N LEU A 194 -6.50 -8.91 -4.93
CA LEU A 194 -5.42 -8.87 -5.90
C LEU A 194 -4.71 -10.23 -6.03
N ALA A 195 -4.46 -10.89 -4.90
CA ALA A 195 -3.84 -12.23 -4.88
C ALA A 195 -4.73 -13.28 -5.57
N ALA A 196 -6.06 -13.23 -5.36
CA ALA A 196 -7.00 -14.12 -6.04
C ALA A 196 -6.96 -13.92 -7.56
N TYR A 197 -6.95 -12.67 -8.05
CA TYR A 197 -6.79 -12.43 -9.49
C TYR A 197 -5.42 -12.86 -10.02
N MET A 198 -4.34 -12.74 -9.25
CA MET A 198 -3.04 -13.30 -9.64
C MET A 198 -3.09 -14.83 -9.73
N TYR A 199 -3.76 -15.48 -8.77
CA TYR A 199 -3.94 -16.93 -8.75
C TYR A 199 -4.75 -17.43 -9.97
N MET A 200 -5.82 -16.73 -10.33
CA MET A 200 -6.61 -16.96 -11.53
C MET A 200 -5.79 -16.70 -12.80
N ALA A 201 -5.08 -15.58 -12.87
CA ALA A 201 -4.23 -15.23 -14.00
C ALA A 201 -3.11 -16.25 -14.26
N ALA A 202 -2.67 -16.95 -13.22
CA ALA A 202 -1.73 -18.07 -13.32
C ALA A 202 -2.39 -19.41 -13.75
N GLY A 203 -3.69 -19.41 -14.09
CA GLY A 203 -4.44 -20.60 -14.51
C GLY A 203 -4.65 -21.63 -13.39
N LYS A 204 -4.64 -21.20 -12.12
CA LYS A 204 -4.80 -22.08 -10.96
C LYS A 204 -6.24 -22.23 -10.49
N SER A 205 -7.13 -21.36 -10.92
CA SER A 205 -8.57 -21.39 -10.67
C SER A 205 -9.28 -20.52 -11.71
N ASP A 206 -10.49 -20.91 -12.09
CA ASP A 206 -11.40 -20.11 -12.89
C ASP A 206 -12.49 -19.45 -12.02
N ASP A 207 -12.52 -19.77 -10.72
CA ASP A 207 -13.46 -19.24 -9.75
C ASP A 207 -12.76 -18.31 -8.75
N PHE A 208 -13.28 -17.11 -8.60
CA PHE A 208 -12.69 -16.07 -7.75
C PHE A 208 -12.75 -16.43 -6.27
N GLU A 209 -13.88 -16.95 -5.77
CA GLU A 209 -14.03 -17.27 -4.36
C GLU A 209 -13.14 -18.46 -3.96
N ALA A 210 -13.02 -19.45 -4.85
CA ALA A 210 -12.09 -20.56 -4.65
C ALA A 210 -10.63 -20.07 -4.65
N ALA A 211 -10.26 -19.16 -5.55
CA ALA A 211 -8.92 -18.55 -5.59
C ALA A 211 -8.62 -17.76 -4.32
N LYS A 212 -9.57 -16.93 -3.87
CA LYS A 212 -9.47 -16.15 -2.63
C LYS A 212 -9.29 -17.03 -1.41
N ALA A 213 -10.10 -18.10 -1.28
CA ALA A 213 -9.99 -19.08 -0.20
C ALA A 213 -8.62 -19.78 -0.14
N GLN A 214 -7.96 -20.02 -1.29
CA GLN A 214 -6.59 -20.54 -1.31
C GLN A 214 -5.58 -19.51 -0.80
N CYS A 215 -5.78 -18.21 -1.10
CA CYS A 215 -4.92 -17.14 -0.57
C CYS A 215 -5.10 -16.97 0.95
N GLU A 216 -6.34 -17.03 1.46
CA GLU A 216 -6.64 -17.02 2.89
C GLU A 216 -5.93 -18.17 3.61
N LYS A 217 -6.09 -19.39 3.10
CA LYS A 217 -5.41 -20.58 3.62
C LYS A 217 -3.89 -20.47 3.62
N ALA A 218 -3.30 -19.78 2.63
CA ALA A 218 -1.86 -19.57 2.59
C ALA A 218 -1.37 -18.68 3.74
N ILE A 219 -2.17 -17.69 4.16
CA ILE A 219 -1.89 -16.87 5.35
C ILE A 219 -2.07 -17.72 6.62
N GLU A 220 -3.23 -18.32 6.82
CA GLU A 220 -3.60 -19.08 8.03
C GLU A 220 -2.64 -20.25 8.33
N SER A 221 -2.13 -20.92 7.28
CA SER A 221 -1.14 -21.97 7.41
C SER A 221 0.27 -21.48 7.72
N GLY A 222 0.53 -20.16 7.61
CA GLY A 222 1.86 -19.55 7.73
C GLY A 222 2.72 -19.70 6.47
N ALA A 223 2.22 -20.32 5.41
CA ALA A 223 2.98 -20.50 4.17
C ALA A 223 3.32 -19.18 3.49
N ALA A 224 2.41 -18.19 3.56
CA ALA A 224 2.65 -16.86 3.01
C ALA A 224 3.77 -16.11 3.77
N LEU A 225 3.77 -16.16 5.11
CA LEU A 225 4.83 -15.58 5.93
C LEU A 225 6.18 -16.26 5.67
N ALA A 226 6.21 -17.60 5.62
CA ALA A 226 7.42 -18.36 5.32
C ALA A 226 7.98 -17.98 3.94
N LYS A 227 7.11 -17.82 2.93
CA LYS A 227 7.50 -17.40 1.58
C LYS A 227 8.02 -15.96 1.57
N PHE A 228 7.44 -15.06 2.38
CA PHE A 228 7.94 -13.69 2.50
C PHE A 228 9.33 -13.67 3.13
N LYS A 229 9.56 -14.47 4.16
CA LYS A 229 10.90 -14.61 4.78
C LYS A 229 11.93 -15.16 3.78
N GLU A 230 11.60 -16.25 3.07
CA GLU A 230 12.45 -16.82 2.01
C GLU A 230 12.82 -15.76 0.94
N PHE A 231 11.85 -14.95 0.53
CA PHE A 231 12.05 -13.86 -0.41
C PHE A 231 13.01 -12.79 0.13
N VAL A 232 12.84 -12.41 1.39
CA VAL A 232 13.71 -11.41 2.05
C VAL A 232 15.15 -11.93 2.11
N GLU A 233 15.35 -13.18 2.56
CA GLU A 233 16.67 -13.80 2.68
C GLU A 233 17.34 -13.99 1.31
N ALA A 234 16.60 -14.42 0.29
CA ALA A 234 17.12 -14.61 -1.05
C ALA A 234 17.59 -13.30 -1.70
N GLN A 235 17.01 -12.16 -1.33
CA GLN A 235 17.47 -10.82 -1.75
C GLN A 235 18.42 -10.15 -0.75
N GLY A 236 19.10 -10.94 0.11
CA GLY A 236 20.15 -10.48 1.02
C GLY A 236 19.65 -9.83 2.30
N GLY A 237 18.34 -9.77 2.54
CA GLY A 237 17.76 -9.19 3.74
C GLY A 237 17.89 -10.10 4.96
N ASP A 238 17.94 -9.50 6.15
CA ASP A 238 17.94 -10.24 7.41
C ASP A 238 16.55 -10.79 7.74
N GLY A 239 16.32 -12.08 7.50
CA GLY A 239 15.07 -12.79 7.77
C GLY A 239 14.65 -12.77 9.25
N SER A 240 15.57 -12.49 10.17
CA SER A 240 15.24 -12.39 11.60
C SER A 240 14.32 -11.21 11.95
N TYR A 241 14.22 -10.20 11.08
CA TYR A 241 13.26 -9.11 11.19
C TYR A 241 11.83 -9.54 10.85
N ILE A 242 11.68 -10.63 10.11
CA ILE A 242 10.38 -11.24 9.82
C ILE A 242 9.94 -12.13 10.98
N ASP A 243 10.87 -12.76 11.68
CA ASP A 243 10.58 -13.55 12.88
C ASP A 243 10.22 -12.67 14.09
N ASP A 244 10.81 -11.48 14.18
CA ASP A 244 10.60 -10.53 15.28
C ASP A 244 10.60 -9.08 14.77
N VAL A 245 9.40 -8.55 14.60
CA VAL A 245 9.19 -7.17 14.13
C VAL A 245 9.67 -6.09 15.11
N ASN A 246 9.91 -6.43 16.38
CA ASN A 246 10.44 -5.49 17.37
C ASN A 246 11.91 -5.11 17.10
N LYS A 247 12.58 -5.82 16.19
CA LYS A 247 13.94 -5.47 15.73
C LYS A 247 13.97 -4.22 14.84
N PHE A 248 12.84 -3.86 14.21
CA PHE A 248 12.81 -2.64 13.41
C PHE A 248 13.06 -1.42 14.30
N ARG A 249 14.02 -0.60 13.87
CA ARG A 249 14.30 0.66 14.54
C ARG A 249 13.26 1.70 14.15
N LEU A 250 12.32 1.98 15.04
CA LEU A 250 11.35 3.04 14.89
C LEU A 250 11.85 4.35 15.51
N ALA A 251 11.18 5.46 15.20
CA ALA A 251 11.49 6.77 15.76
C ALA A 251 11.41 6.78 17.28
N ALA A 252 12.22 7.65 17.90
CA ALA A 252 12.38 7.69 19.35
C ALA A 252 11.11 8.16 20.10
N ASN A 253 10.30 9.01 19.45
CA ASN A 253 9.08 9.53 20.05
C ASN A 253 7.85 8.90 19.41
N TYR A 254 6.89 8.55 20.26
CA TYR A 254 5.58 8.00 19.88
C TYR A 254 4.50 8.86 20.51
N VAL A 255 3.95 9.78 19.73
CA VAL A 255 3.12 10.89 20.24
C VAL A 255 1.67 10.72 19.77
N PRO A 256 0.67 10.70 20.69
CA PRO A 256 -0.74 10.64 20.29
C PRO A 256 -1.19 11.97 19.68
N ILE A 257 -1.95 11.88 18.59
CA ILE A 257 -2.68 12.97 17.98
C ILE A 257 -4.15 12.75 18.29
N VAL A 258 -4.72 13.65 19.09
CA VAL A 258 -6.07 13.49 19.63
C VAL A 258 -7.08 14.33 18.85
N CYS A 259 -8.31 13.80 18.81
CA CYS A 259 -9.47 14.48 18.25
C CYS A 259 -9.84 15.71 19.09
N GLU A 260 -10.24 16.80 18.46
CA GLU A 260 -10.63 18.04 19.13
C GLU A 260 -12.16 18.25 19.18
N GLU A 261 -12.93 17.41 18.49
CA GLU A 261 -14.38 17.51 18.30
C GLU A 261 -15.06 16.14 18.49
N ASP A 262 -16.37 16.18 18.81
CA ASP A 262 -17.23 14.98 18.85
C ASP A 262 -17.95 14.83 17.50
N GLY A 263 -18.12 13.60 17.01
CA GLY A 263 -18.86 13.32 15.78
C GLY A 263 -18.45 12.02 15.11
N TYR A 264 -18.47 12.03 13.79
CA TYR A 264 -18.04 10.92 12.94
C TYR A 264 -16.94 11.38 11.99
N LEU A 265 -15.93 10.57 11.79
CA LEU A 265 -14.87 10.85 10.82
C LEU A 265 -15.45 10.70 9.41
N ALA A 266 -15.75 11.83 8.77
CA ALA A 266 -16.50 11.87 7.53
C ALA A 266 -15.62 11.95 6.28
N VAL A 267 -14.46 12.62 6.37
CA VAL A 267 -13.52 12.78 5.25
C VAL A 267 -12.10 12.56 5.76
N CYS A 268 -11.30 11.86 4.97
CA CYS A 268 -9.85 11.79 5.11
C CYS A 268 -9.20 12.25 3.80
N ASN A 269 -8.40 13.31 3.85
CA ASN A 269 -7.53 13.69 2.75
C ASN A 269 -6.24 12.88 2.82
N THR A 270 -6.22 11.74 2.18
CA THR A 270 -5.12 10.78 2.23
C THR A 270 -3.82 11.35 1.66
N SER A 271 -3.90 12.25 0.68
CA SER A 271 -2.71 12.96 0.17
C SER A 271 -2.04 13.79 1.26
N GLU A 272 -2.82 14.44 2.14
CA GLU A 272 -2.29 15.19 3.28
C GLU A 272 -1.67 14.27 4.34
N VAL A 273 -2.28 13.11 4.58
CA VAL A 273 -1.67 12.08 5.46
C VAL A 273 -0.30 11.64 4.91
N GLY A 274 -0.19 11.43 3.60
CA GLY A 274 1.09 11.14 2.95
C GLY A 274 2.10 12.30 3.06
N MET A 275 1.62 13.56 2.96
CA MET A 275 2.47 14.75 3.17
C MET A 275 2.97 14.85 4.61
N VAL A 276 2.19 14.43 5.60
CA VAL A 276 2.68 14.35 6.99
C VAL A 276 3.86 13.38 7.08
N ASN A 277 3.78 12.20 6.49
CA ASN A 277 4.90 11.26 6.47
C ASN A 277 6.15 11.86 5.79
N LEU A 278 5.96 12.66 4.73
CA LEU A 278 7.07 13.39 4.08
C LEU A 278 7.72 14.41 5.03
N ILE A 279 6.93 15.19 5.76
CA ILE A 279 7.40 16.18 6.74
C ILE A 279 8.18 15.51 7.87
N LEU A 280 7.75 14.33 8.32
CA LEU A 280 8.45 13.53 9.32
C LEU A 280 9.80 13.00 8.81
N GLY A 281 10.07 13.09 7.51
CA GLY A 281 11.28 12.55 6.86
C GLY A 281 11.12 11.12 6.32
N GLY A 282 9.91 10.56 6.29
CA GLY A 282 9.61 9.22 5.78
C GLY A 282 9.54 9.11 4.26
N GLY A 283 9.61 10.25 3.55
CA GLY A 283 9.58 10.32 2.07
C GLY A 283 10.71 11.19 1.51
N ARG A 284 10.80 11.26 0.17
CA ARG A 284 11.79 12.09 -0.53
C ARG A 284 11.16 13.37 -1.05
N ALA A 285 11.59 14.51 -0.52
CA ALA A 285 11.27 15.81 -1.09
C ALA A 285 12.00 16.03 -2.43
N THR A 286 13.23 15.52 -2.54
CA THR A 286 14.06 15.50 -3.75
C THR A 286 14.66 14.12 -3.97
N LYS A 287 15.18 13.83 -5.17
CA LYS A 287 15.80 12.53 -5.48
C LYS A 287 16.94 12.14 -4.53
N ASP A 288 17.65 13.12 -4.02
CA ASP A 288 18.84 12.93 -3.19
C ASP A 288 18.54 13.02 -1.67
N SER A 289 17.28 13.23 -1.29
CA SER A 289 16.90 13.30 0.12
C SER A 289 17.10 11.94 0.80
N ALA A 290 17.77 11.93 1.95
CA ALA A 290 17.79 10.78 2.83
C ALA A 290 16.40 10.53 3.40
N ILE A 291 16.05 9.26 3.59
CA ILE A 291 14.77 8.85 4.19
C ILE A 291 15.02 8.33 5.58
N ASN A 292 14.22 8.78 6.55
CA ASN A 292 14.11 8.14 7.84
C ASN A 292 13.08 7.00 7.76
N LEU A 293 13.54 5.78 7.77
CA LEU A 293 12.68 4.59 7.60
C LEU A 293 11.83 4.29 8.84
N GLY A 294 12.17 4.85 9.99
CA GLY A 294 11.51 4.56 11.28
C GLY A 294 10.39 5.54 11.65
N VAL A 295 10.19 6.61 10.90
CA VAL A 295 9.11 7.58 11.14
C VAL A 295 7.83 7.20 10.43
N GLY A 296 6.70 7.79 10.86
CA GLY A 296 5.41 7.59 10.21
C GLY A 296 4.22 7.76 11.14
N LEU A 297 3.10 7.16 10.77
CA LEU A 297 1.83 7.24 11.49
C LEU A 297 1.28 5.84 11.76
N ASP A 298 0.59 5.70 12.88
CA ASP A 298 -0.24 4.56 13.24
C ASP A 298 -1.68 5.07 13.41
N ILE A 299 -2.49 4.91 12.37
CA ILE A 299 -3.87 5.41 12.28
C ILE A 299 -4.77 4.56 13.17
N ARG A 300 -5.64 5.20 13.95
CA ARG A 300 -6.52 4.56 14.94
C ARG A 300 -8.00 4.81 14.69
N LYS A 301 -8.33 5.70 13.79
CA LYS A 301 -9.71 6.02 13.41
C LYS A 301 -9.83 6.07 11.90
N HIS A 302 -10.89 5.48 11.39
CA HIS A 302 -11.18 5.30 9.98
C HIS A 302 -12.47 6.00 9.58
N LEU A 303 -12.73 6.14 8.27
CA LEU A 303 -13.95 6.75 7.76
C LEU A 303 -15.18 6.01 8.29
N GLY A 304 -16.13 6.77 8.86
CA GLY A 304 -17.35 6.26 9.47
C GLY A 304 -17.27 6.02 10.97
N ASP A 305 -16.08 6.01 11.55
CA ASP A 305 -15.89 5.81 13.01
C ASP A 305 -16.47 6.98 13.81
N VAL A 306 -17.04 6.62 14.96
CA VAL A 306 -17.40 7.58 16.01
C VAL A 306 -16.11 8.11 16.64
N VAL A 307 -16.03 9.40 16.82
CA VAL A 307 -14.94 10.07 17.54
C VAL A 307 -15.48 11.00 18.61
N GLN A 308 -14.79 11.05 19.73
CA GLN A 308 -15.04 11.97 20.82
C GLN A 308 -13.81 12.85 21.02
N LYS A 309 -14.04 14.04 21.53
CA LYS A 309 -12.94 14.92 21.92
C LYS A 309 -12.01 14.23 22.92
N GLY A 310 -10.73 14.11 22.55
CA GLY A 310 -9.71 13.42 23.32
C GLY A 310 -9.40 12.00 22.80
N ASP A 311 -10.22 11.44 21.91
CA ASP A 311 -9.90 10.17 21.25
C ASP A 311 -8.62 10.27 20.44
N VAL A 312 -7.82 9.22 20.42
CA VAL A 312 -6.60 9.17 19.60
C VAL A 312 -6.98 8.85 18.16
N LEU A 313 -6.73 9.79 17.25
CA LEU A 313 -6.90 9.61 15.81
C LEU A 313 -5.75 8.83 15.19
N ALA A 314 -4.54 9.11 15.65
CA ALA A 314 -3.32 8.45 15.21
C ALA A 314 -2.21 8.61 16.24
N TYR A 315 -1.21 7.74 16.18
CA TYR A 315 0.08 7.97 16.82
C TYR A 315 1.11 8.38 15.78
N MET A 316 1.94 9.35 16.11
CA MET A 316 3.00 9.86 15.27
C MET A 316 4.36 9.35 15.75
N TYR A 317 5.08 8.63 14.90
CA TYR A 317 6.47 8.22 15.12
C TYR A 317 7.36 9.31 14.56
N ILE A 318 8.07 10.02 15.44
CA ILE A 318 8.82 11.23 15.10
C ILE A 318 10.16 11.31 15.83
N ASP A 319 11.25 11.62 15.09
CA ASP A 319 12.57 11.86 15.65
C ASP A 319 12.83 13.38 15.83
N ASP A 320 12.50 14.20 14.84
CA ASP A 320 12.68 15.63 14.89
C ASP A 320 11.43 16.34 15.43
N MET A 321 11.42 16.65 16.71
CA MET A 321 10.32 17.41 17.35
C MET A 321 10.15 18.83 16.81
N GLY A 322 11.11 19.37 16.07
CA GLY A 322 11.01 20.68 15.46
C GLY A 322 9.92 20.80 14.39
N VAL A 323 9.55 19.67 13.75
CA VAL A 323 8.47 19.60 12.75
C VAL A 323 7.13 19.14 13.32
N PHE A 324 7.06 18.83 14.62
CA PHE A 324 5.88 18.22 15.25
C PHE A 324 4.60 19.06 15.09
N GLU A 325 4.66 20.34 15.39
CA GLU A 325 3.45 21.20 15.36
C GLU A 325 2.91 21.36 13.93
N GLU A 326 3.80 21.43 12.93
CA GLU A 326 3.41 21.46 11.52
C GLU A 326 2.75 20.14 11.10
N ALA A 327 3.39 19.02 11.42
CA ALA A 327 2.88 17.68 11.12
C ALA A 327 1.53 17.42 11.79
N LYS A 328 1.39 17.77 13.09
CA LYS A 328 0.14 17.66 13.85
C LYS A 328 -0.98 18.50 13.23
N LYS A 329 -0.73 19.78 12.97
CA LYS A 329 -1.72 20.67 12.36
C LYS A 329 -2.19 20.14 11.01
N ARG A 330 -1.26 19.62 10.20
CA ARG A 330 -1.58 19.08 8.89
C ARG A 330 -2.39 17.80 8.99
N LEU A 331 -2.03 16.90 9.92
CA LEU A 331 -2.77 15.66 10.14
C LEU A 331 -4.20 15.92 10.60
N LEU A 332 -4.40 16.83 11.58
CA LEU A 332 -5.73 17.21 12.02
C LEU A 332 -6.55 17.85 10.88
N GLY A 333 -5.91 18.70 10.06
CA GLY A 333 -6.55 19.27 8.88
C GLY A 333 -6.85 18.29 7.73
N ALA A 334 -6.27 17.09 7.76
CA ALA A 334 -6.60 16.04 6.80
C ALA A 334 -7.94 15.37 7.08
N TYR A 335 -8.47 15.49 8.28
CA TYR A 335 -9.74 14.92 8.71
C TYR A 335 -10.85 15.96 8.76
N THR A 336 -12.06 15.55 8.36
CA THR A 336 -13.30 16.31 8.61
C THR A 336 -14.21 15.47 9.48
N ILE A 337 -14.69 16.07 10.57
CA ILE A 337 -15.64 15.44 11.50
C ILE A 337 -17.01 16.05 11.26
N GLU A 338 -18.02 15.20 11.15
CA GLU A 338 -19.42 15.61 10.94
C GLU A 338 -20.32 15.03 12.02
N GLN A 339 -21.46 15.66 12.26
CA GLN A 339 -22.45 15.19 13.24
C GLN A 339 -23.30 14.03 12.69
N LYS A 340 -23.23 13.77 11.39
CA LYS A 340 -23.98 12.70 10.72
C LYS A 340 -23.01 11.58 10.35
N GLN A 341 -23.36 10.36 10.74
CA GLN A 341 -22.61 9.17 10.33
C GLN A 341 -22.64 9.01 8.82
N ILE A 342 -21.47 8.75 8.25
CA ILE A 342 -21.32 8.36 6.85
C ILE A 342 -21.18 6.85 6.75
N LYS A 343 -21.54 6.31 5.60
CA LYS A 343 -21.23 4.93 5.23
C LYS A 343 -19.97 4.95 4.34
N PRO A 344 -18.88 4.29 4.72
CA PRO A 344 -17.70 4.18 3.86
C PRO A 344 -18.03 3.57 2.51
N GLU A 345 -17.30 3.98 1.49
CA GLU A 345 -17.45 3.43 0.15
C GLU A 345 -16.88 2.00 0.07
N LYS A 346 -17.27 1.27 -0.99
CA LYS A 346 -16.72 -0.07 -1.25
C LYS A 346 -15.22 0.00 -1.50
N LEU A 347 -14.47 -0.89 -0.84
CA LEU A 347 -13.02 -0.99 -1.01
C LEU A 347 -12.62 -1.41 -2.42
N VAL A 348 -13.26 -2.44 -2.94
CA VAL A 348 -13.13 -2.85 -4.34
C VAL A 348 -14.32 -2.27 -5.10
N LYS A 349 -14.05 -1.23 -5.87
CA LYS A 349 -15.09 -0.48 -6.59
C LYS A 349 -15.51 -1.18 -7.87
N ASN A 350 -14.56 -1.70 -8.63
CA ASN A 350 -14.80 -2.36 -9.91
C ASN A 350 -13.62 -3.25 -10.32
N VAL A 351 -13.87 -4.15 -11.26
CA VAL A 351 -12.83 -4.97 -11.91
C VAL A 351 -13.03 -4.92 -13.41
N VAL A 352 -11.96 -4.64 -14.13
CA VAL A 352 -11.88 -4.64 -15.59
C VAL A 352 -11.10 -5.86 -16.03
N VAL A 353 -11.70 -6.64 -16.95
CA VAL A 353 -11.14 -7.90 -17.44
C VAL A 353 -10.95 -7.83 -18.96
#